data_3be39901c21066065020cd709a9e9795
#
_entry.id   3be39901c21066065020cd709a9e9795
#
_cell.length_a   1.000
_cell.length_b   1.000
_cell.length_c   1.000
_cell.angle_alpha   90.00
_cell.angle_beta   90.00
_cell.angle_gamma   90.00
#
_symmetry.space_group_name_H-M   'P 1'
#
loop_
_entity.id
_entity.type
_entity.pdbx_description
1 polymer ?
#
loop_
_entity_poly.entity_id
_entity_poly.type
_entity_poly.pdbx_seq_one_letter_code
_entity_poly.pdbx_strand_id
1 'polypeptide(L)'
;MPRNTSPQQDRAPQKFLGFFLQCNGESESSSWSCNAVADLRLLTQKEGVEDFSRKIQHLFFSKENDWGFSHFMNWNEVLDPEKGYCKDDSITLEVHVNAEAPHGVSWDSKKHTGFVGLKNQGATCYMNSLLQTLFFTNQVSWYCTISGMRFTKNASILDIC
;
A
#
# COMPACT_ATOMS: atom_id res chain seq x y z
N MET A 1 37.27 -21.10 49.69
CA MET A 1 36.15 -20.18 49.39
C MET A 1 35.50 -20.68 48.12
N PRO A 2 34.32 -21.19 48.12
CA PRO A 2 33.64 -21.62 46.92
C PRO A 2 33.07 -20.40 46.17
N ARG A 3 33.37 -20.33 44.86
CA ARG A 3 32.79 -19.31 43.96
C ARG A 3 31.36 -19.69 43.68
N ASN A 4 30.42 -18.82 44.10
CA ASN A 4 29.05 -18.86 43.68
C ASN A 4 28.96 -18.48 42.18
N THR A 5 28.85 -19.48 41.31
CA THR A 5 28.40 -19.31 39.94
C THR A 5 26.89 -19.31 39.96
N SER A 6 26.26 -18.14 39.87
CA SER A 6 24.84 -18.01 39.60
C SER A 6 24.54 -18.67 38.24
N PRO A 7 23.49 -19.51 38.13
CA PRO A 7 23.11 -20.05 36.82
C PRO A 7 22.65 -18.90 35.93
N GLN A 8 23.36 -18.70 34.82
CA GLN A 8 22.85 -17.92 33.69
C GLN A 8 21.57 -18.65 33.22
N GLN A 9 20.44 -18.05 33.51
CA GLN A 9 19.17 -18.48 32.97
C GLN A 9 19.22 -18.16 31.46
N ASP A 10 19.41 -19.20 30.62
CA ASP A 10 19.23 -19.14 29.19
C ASP A 10 17.78 -18.71 28.91
N ARG A 11 17.55 -17.40 28.77
CA ARG A 11 16.28 -16.90 28.29
C ARG A 11 16.18 -17.28 26.82
N ALA A 12 15.28 -18.18 26.51
CA ALA A 12 14.91 -18.50 25.14
C ALA A 12 14.65 -17.19 24.37
N PRO A 13 15.12 -17.05 23.12
CA PRO A 13 14.95 -15.84 22.34
C PRO A 13 13.47 -15.50 22.23
N GLN A 14 13.11 -14.33 22.72
CA GLN A 14 11.74 -13.85 22.70
C GLN A 14 11.34 -13.50 21.26
N LYS A 15 10.27 -14.10 20.75
CA LYS A 15 9.74 -13.83 19.41
C LYS A 15 8.74 -12.69 19.45
N PHE A 16 8.74 -11.87 18.40
CA PHE A 16 7.79 -10.77 18.21
C PHE A 16 7.18 -10.81 16.82
N LEU A 17 5.94 -10.35 16.72
CA LEU A 17 5.33 -9.96 15.47
C LEU A 17 5.90 -8.60 15.06
N GLY A 18 6.52 -8.52 13.88
CA GLY A 18 6.91 -7.26 13.26
C GLY A 18 5.81 -6.80 12.31
N PHE A 19 5.56 -5.48 12.23
CA PHE A 19 4.58 -4.92 11.32
C PHE A 19 5.09 -3.60 10.75
N PHE A 20 5.25 -3.56 9.42
CA PHE A 20 5.83 -2.43 8.68
C PHE A 20 4.92 -2.05 7.52
N LEU A 21 4.83 -0.76 7.25
CA LEU A 21 4.26 -0.21 6.03
C LEU A 21 5.40 0.15 5.09
N GLN A 22 5.33 -0.32 3.84
CA GLN A 22 6.28 0.04 2.79
C GLN A 22 5.60 0.90 1.72
N CYS A 23 6.28 1.95 1.30
CA CYS A 23 5.83 2.86 0.25
C CYS A 23 6.76 2.76 -0.96
N ASN A 24 6.15 2.58 -2.16
CA ASN A 24 6.86 2.70 -3.45
C ASN A 24 8.15 1.85 -3.56
N GLY A 25 8.11 0.61 -3.04
CA GLY A 25 9.27 -0.30 -3.02
C GLY A 25 9.86 -0.66 -4.38
N GLU A 26 9.10 -0.45 -5.48
CA GLU A 26 9.51 -0.75 -6.86
C GLU A 26 9.97 0.49 -7.65
N SER A 27 10.07 1.66 -7.02
CA SER A 27 10.47 2.88 -7.73
C SER A 27 11.96 2.93 -7.98
N GLU A 28 12.35 3.11 -9.22
CA GLU A 28 13.73 3.37 -9.63
C GLU A 28 14.16 4.83 -9.37
N SER A 29 13.21 5.74 -9.15
CA SER A 29 13.50 7.16 -8.87
C SER A 29 13.99 7.34 -7.44
N SER A 30 15.08 8.09 -7.25
CA SER A 30 15.61 8.47 -5.94
C SER A 30 15.03 9.78 -5.39
N SER A 31 14.24 10.50 -6.18
CA SER A 31 13.76 11.86 -5.84
C SER A 31 12.34 11.91 -5.30
N TRP A 32 11.67 10.77 -5.16
CA TRP A 32 10.30 10.75 -4.62
C TRP A 32 10.27 10.85 -3.09
N SER A 33 9.22 11.44 -2.58
CA SER A 33 8.86 11.38 -1.16
C SER A 33 7.34 11.40 -0.98
N CYS A 34 6.87 10.81 0.11
CA CYS A 34 5.46 10.75 0.45
C CYS A 34 5.28 10.79 1.97
N ASN A 35 4.58 11.79 2.47
CA ASN A 35 4.23 11.85 3.89
C ASN A 35 2.97 11.05 4.13
N ALA A 36 3.00 10.17 5.13
CA ALA A 36 1.84 9.35 5.47
C ALA A 36 1.70 9.15 6.98
N VAL A 37 0.44 9.04 7.40
CA VAL A 37 0.04 8.59 8.72
C VAL A 37 -0.69 7.26 8.54
N ALA A 38 -0.35 6.26 9.33
CA ALA A 38 -1.07 5.00 9.29
C ALA A 38 -1.36 4.46 10.69
N ASP A 39 -2.48 3.77 10.80
CA ASP A 39 -2.89 3.00 11.97
C ASP A 39 -2.74 1.52 11.62
N LEU A 40 -1.77 0.87 12.25
CA LEU A 40 -1.47 -0.55 12.09
C LEU A 40 -2.21 -1.32 13.18
N ARG A 41 -3.08 -2.26 12.79
CA ARG A 41 -3.98 -2.94 13.71
C ARG A 41 -3.86 -4.45 13.60
N LEU A 42 -3.88 -5.12 14.75
CA LEU A 42 -4.09 -6.55 14.87
C LEU A 42 -5.49 -6.77 15.43
N LEU A 43 -6.37 -7.31 14.60
CA LEU A 43 -7.77 -7.48 14.94
C LEU A 43 -7.96 -8.69 15.86
N THR A 44 -8.75 -8.52 16.91
CA THR A 44 -9.23 -9.64 17.69
C THR A 44 -10.36 -10.36 16.95
N GLN A 45 -10.41 -11.68 17.12
CA GLN A 45 -11.48 -12.53 16.62
C GLN A 45 -12.40 -13.00 17.75
N LYS A 46 -12.26 -12.37 18.95
CA LYS A 46 -13.02 -12.66 20.15
C LYS A 46 -13.92 -11.49 20.49
N GLU A 47 -15.21 -11.73 20.69
CA GLU A 47 -16.18 -10.69 21.09
C GLU A 47 -15.83 -10.10 22.46
N GLY A 48 -15.95 -8.78 22.57
CA GLY A 48 -15.71 -8.04 23.82
C GLY A 48 -14.25 -7.77 24.15
N VAL A 49 -13.32 -8.12 23.27
CA VAL A 49 -11.91 -7.77 23.38
C VAL A 49 -11.58 -6.68 22.36
N GLU A 50 -10.80 -5.69 22.76
CA GLU A 50 -10.38 -4.60 21.86
C GLU A 50 -9.24 -5.03 20.95
N ASP A 51 -9.24 -4.49 19.73
CA ASP A 51 -8.15 -4.64 18.78
C ASP A 51 -6.88 -3.96 19.29
N PHE A 52 -5.73 -4.52 18.97
CA PHE A 52 -4.47 -3.86 19.27
C PHE A 52 -4.05 -2.97 18.10
N SER A 53 -3.77 -1.69 18.37
CA SER A 53 -3.36 -0.74 17.33
C SER A 53 -2.15 0.09 17.74
N ARG A 54 -1.35 0.48 16.73
CA ARG A 54 -0.24 1.42 16.88
C ARG A 54 -0.18 2.33 15.67
N LYS A 55 -0.01 3.63 15.92
CA LYS A 55 0.08 4.65 14.87
C LYS A 55 1.52 4.91 14.47
N ILE A 56 1.70 5.17 13.19
CA ILE A 56 2.95 5.67 12.61
C ILE A 56 2.68 6.98 11.88
N GLN A 57 3.67 7.85 11.85
CA GLN A 57 3.73 9.01 10.96
C GLN A 57 5.16 9.07 10.42
N HIS A 58 5.29 9.06 9.10
CA HIS A 58 6.60 9.01 8.48
C HIS A 58 6.61 9.69 7.11
N LEU A 59 7.74 10.32 6.78
CA LEU A 59 8.04 10.79 5.44
C LEU A 59 8.82 9.69 4.72
N PHE A 60 8.13 8.93 3.88
CA PHE A 60 8.74 7.88 3.07
C PHE A 60 9.53 8.47 1.91
N PHE A 61 10.69 7.93 1.64
CA PHE A 61 11.54 8.30 0.50
C PHE A 61 12.45 7.12 0.12
N SER A 62 13.22 7.25 -0.96
CA SER A 62 13.96 6.12 -1.55
C SER A 62 14.89 5.36 -0.60
N LYS A 63 15.45 6.01 0.43
CA LYS A 63 16.35 5.37 1.41
C LYS A 63 15.64 4.89 2.67
N GLU A 64 14.45 5.41 2.95
CA GLU A 64 13.60 5.05 4.08
C GLU A 64 12.18 4.83 3.56
N ASN A 65 12.02 3.76 2.80
CA ASN A 65 10.77 3.45 2.12
C ASN A 65 9.84 2.52 2.92
N ASP A 66 10.28 2.07 4.10
CA ASP A 66 9.46 1.31 5.03
C ASP A 66 9.54 1.90 6.44
N TRP A 67 8.43 1.81 7.18
CA TRP A 67 8.35 2.27 8.55
C TRP A 67 7.36 1.44 9.35
N GLY A 68 7.71 1.10 10.60
CA GLY A 68 6.87 0.27 11.43
C GLY A 68 7.54 -0.16 12.73
N PHE A 69 7.16 -1.32 13.22
CA PHE A 69 7.60 -1.84 14.51
C PHE A 69 8.14 -3.26 14.36
N SER A 70 9.43 -3.47 14.65
CA SER A 70 10.01 -4.81 14.76
C SER A 70 9.43 -5.61 15.94
N HIS A 71 8.98 -4.89 16.97
CA HIS A 71 8.34 -5.43 18.16
C HIS A 71 6.92 -4.86 18.26
N PHE A 72 6.07 -5.19 17.28
CA PHE A 72 4.67 -4.74 17.26
C PHE A 72 3.90 -5.37 18.41
N MET A 73 3.97 -6.69 18.56
CA MET A 73 3.41 -7.45 19.66
C MET A 73 4.28 -8.68 19.99
N ASN A 74 4.32 -9.07 21.26
CA ASN A 74 4.98 -10.30 21.67
C ASN A 74 4.24 -11.52 21.08
N TRP A 75 4.98 -12.47 20.52
CA TRP A 75 4.38 -13.64 19.88
C TRP A 75 3.52 -14.49 20.83
N ASN A 76 3.91 -14.60 22.10
CA ASN A 76 3.11 -15.29 23.10
C ASN A 76 1.76 -14.60 23.35
N GLU A 77 1.71 -13.27 23.22
CA GLU A 77 0.47 -12.53 23.34
C GLU A 77 -0.43 -12.66 22.12
N VAL A 78 0.16 -12.81 20.93
CA VAL A 78 -0.59 -13.12 19.68
C VAL A 78 -1.29 -14.46 19.79
N LEU A 79 -0.62 -15.44 20.41
CA LEU A 79 -1.14 -16.82 20.59
C LEU A 79 -2.00 -16.98 21.85
N ASP A 80 -2.15 -15.95 22.68
CA ASP A 80 -2.92 -16.01 23.92
C ASP A 80 -4.43 -16.15 23.62
N PRO A 81 -5.07 -17.28 24.01
CA PRO A 81 -6.51 -17.47 23.76
C PRO A 81 -7.41 -16.44 24.44
N GLU A 82 -6.95 -15.81 25.55
CA GLU A 82 -7.72 -14.79 26.21
C GLU A 82 -7.78 -13.49 25.40
N LYS A 83 -6.75 -13.20 24.62
CA LYS A 83 -6.70 -12.03 23.72
C LYS A 83 -7.39 -12.25 22.38
N GLY A 84 -7.46 -13.50 21.92
CA GLY A 84 -8.24 -13.89 20.74
C GLY A 84 -7.72 -13.35 19.42
N TYR A 85 -6.44 -12.99 19.29
CA TYR A 85 -5.87 -12.51 18.03
C TYR A 85 -5.63 -13.62 17.01
N CYS A 86 -5.37 -14.84 17.48
CA CYS A 86 -5.17 -16.01 16.65
C CYS A 86 -6.37 -16.96 16.73
N LYS A 87 -6.95 -17.31 15.57
CA LYS A 87 -8.03 -18.28 15.45
C LYS A 87 -7.76 -19.16 14.21
N ASP A 88 -7.88 -20.46 14.36
CA ASP A 88 -7.66 -21.44 13.29
C ASP A 88 -6.30 -21.22 12.56
N ASP A 89 -5.23 -21.02 13.35
CA ASP A 89 -3.86 -20.70 12.91
C ASP A 89 -3.75 -19.43 12.04
N SER A 90 -4.74 -18.55 12.11
CA SER A 90 -4.81 -17.31 11.33
C SER A 90 -4.89 -16.08 12.21
N ILE A 91 -4.22 -15.02 11.79
CA ILE A 91 -4.33 -13.66 12.36
C ILE A 91 -4.84 -12.70 11.30
N THR A 92 -5.53 -11.65 11.72
CA THR A 92 -6.01 -10.60 10.82
C THR A 92 -5.30 -9.29 11.12
N LEU A 93 -4.58 -8.78 10.13
CA LEU A 93 -3.92 -7.49 10.18
C LEU A 93 -4.70 -6.49 9.33
N GLU A 94 -4.87 -5.28 9.85
CA GLU A 94 -5.54 -4.18 9.16
C GLU A 94 -4.64 -2.94 9.16
N VAL A 95 -4.67 -2.21 8.07
CA VAL A 95 -3.94 -0.94 7.93
C VAL A 95 -4.88 0.14 7.42
N HIS A 96 -5.00 1.23 8.17
CA HIS A 96 -5.63 2.45 7.72
C HIS A 96 -4.56 3.47 7.38
N VAL A 97 -4.45 3.87 6.11
CA VAL A 97 -3.43 4.79 5.62
C VAL A 97 -4.07 6.09 5.17
N ASN A 98 -3.53 7.21 5.62
CA ASN A 98 -3.79 8.54 5.09
C ASN A 98 -2.45 9.11 4.60
N ALA A 99 -2.32 9.26 3.29
CA ALA A 99 -1.10 9.71 2.65
C ALA A 99 -1.35 10.97 1.82
N GLU A 100 -0.38 11.85 1.83
CA GLU A 100 -0.34 13.00 0.92
C GLU A 100 0.04 12.57 -0.48
N ALA A 101 -0.25 13.42 -1.48
CA ALA A 101 0.21 13.17 -2.84
C ALA A 101 1.75 13.10 -2.86
N PRO A 102 2.36 12.10 -3.50
CA PRO A 102 3.79 11.95 -3.52
C PRO A 102 4.46 13.09 -4.31
N HIS A 103 5.58 13.58 -3.78
CA HIS A 103 6.45 14.55 -4.45
C HIS A 103 7.52 13.84 -5.29
N GLY A 104 8.05 14.50 -6.32
CA GLY A 104 9.16 13.99 -7.13
C GLY A 104 8.83 12.79 -8.02
N VAL A 105 7.56 12.46 -8.18
CA VAL A 105 7.08 11.37 -9.06
C VAL A 105 6.38 11.98 -10.25
N SER A 106 6.73 11.53 -11.46
CA SER A 106 5.92 11.88 -12.63
C SER A 106 4.56 11.18 -12.52
N TRP A 107 3.49 11.97 -12.61
CA TRP A 107 2.14 11.44 -12.54
C TRP A 107 1.84 10.56 -13.76
N ASP A 108 1.56 9.29 -13.51
CA ASP A 108 1.05 8.36 -14.50
C ASP A 108 -0.39 8.00 -14.12
N SER A 109 -1.36 8.62 -14.82
CA SER A 109 -2.77 8.42 -14.52
C SER A 109 -3.19 6.95 -14.73
N LYS A 110 -2.65 6.26 -15.71
CA LYS A 110 -2.95 4.84 -15.96
C LYS A 110 -2.54 3.96 -14.80
N LYS A 111 -1.35 4.19 -14.24
CA LYS A 111 -0.82 3.42 -13.09
C LYS A 111 -1.66 3.64 -11.83
N HIS A 112 -2.11 4.89 -11.59
CA HIS A 112 -2.79 5.27 -10.36
C HIS A 112 -4.31 5.14 -10.40
N THR A 113 -4.93 5.39 -11.58
CA THR A 113 -6.39 5.41 -11.73
C THR A 113 -6.92 4.31 -12.65
N GLY A 114 -6.05 3.64 -13.40
CA GLY A 114 -6.43 2.73 -14.48
C GLY A 114 -6.86 3.43 -15.76
N PHE A 115 -6.96 4.77 -15.76
CA PHE A 115 -7.44 5.56 -16.89
C PHE A 115 -6.34 6.44 -17.47
N VAL A 116 -6.43 6.72 -18.76
CA VAL A 116 -5.51 7.62 -19.48
C VAL A 116 -6.30 8.83 -19.95
N GLY A 117 -5.77 10.03 -19.63
CA GLY A 117 -6.32 11.28 -20.16
C GLY A 117 -5.84 11.57 -21.58
N LEU A 118 -6.64 12.25 -22.37
CA LEU A 118 -6.25 12.77 -23.67
C LEU A 118 -5.49 14.08 -23.51
N LYS A 119 -4.34 14.22 -24.22
CA LYS A 119 -3.56 15.45 -24.20
C LYS A 119 -4.33 16.57 -24.85
N ASN A 120 -4.41 17.73 -24.17
CA ASN A 120 -4.97 18.92 -24.76
C ASN A 120 -3.98 19.50 -25.77
N GLN A 121 -4.42 19.64 -27.04
CA GLN A 121 -3.62 20.17 -28.13
C GLN A 121 -3.85 21.66 -28.41
N GLY A 122 -4.42 22.37 -27.47
CA GLY A 122 -4.83 23.76 -27.59
C GLY A 122 -6.35 23.84 -27.82
N ALA A 123 -7.08 24.34 -26.82
CA ALA A 123 -8.54 24.54 -26.84
C ALA A 123 -9.39 23.31 -27.29
N THR A 124 -8.84 22.07 -27.16
CA THR A 124 -9.50 20.82 -27.55
C THR A 124 -10.17 20.08 -26.37
N CYS A 125 -10.30 20.75 -25.21
CA CYS A 125 -10.83 20.13 -23.99
C CYS A 125 -12.27 19.57 -24.18
N TYR A 126 -13.13 20.28 -24.93
CA TYR A 126 -14.50 19.84 -25.23
C TYR A 126 -14.51 18.56 -26.07
N MET A 127 -13.63 18.44 -27.06
CA MET A 127 -13.49 17.27 -27.91
C MET A 127 -12.92 16.08 -27.08
N ASN A 128 -11.92 16.33 -26.25
CA ASN A 128 -11.36 15.31 -25.38
C ASN A 128 -12.41 14.75 -24.41
N SER A 129 -13.26 15.59 -23.86
CA SER A 129 -14.35 15.16 -22.98
C SER A 129 -15.35 14.30 -23.73
N LEU A 130 -15.73 14.71 -24.95
CA LEU A 130 -16.65 13.94 -25.78
C LEU A 130 -16.07 12.59 -26.18
N LEU A 131 -14.81 12.55 -26.63
CA LEU A 131 -14.14 11.32 -27.00
C LEU A 131 -14.01 10.36 -25.83
N GLN A 132 -13.67 10.85 -24.64
CA GLN A 132 -13.64 10.01 -23.44
C GLN A 132 -15.02 9.46 -23.07
N THR A 133 -16.04 10.31 -23.10
CA THR A 133 -17.41 9.87 -22.82
C THR A 133 -17.86 8.78 -23.78
N LEU A 134 -17.63 8.96 -25.08
CA LEU A 134 -17.95 7.95 -26.10
C LEU A 134 -17.15 6.66 -25.91
N PHE A 135 -15.87 6.76 -25.64
CA PHE A 135 -14.99 5.59 -25.43
C PHE A 135 -15.44 4.72 -24.25
N PHE A 136 -15.90 5.34 -23.17
CA PHE A 136 -16.40 4.62 -22.00
C PHE A 136 -17.84 4.11 -22.13
N THR A 137 -18.53 4.36 -23.28
CA THR A 137 -19.75 3.62 -23.58
C THR A 137 -19.42 2.17 -23.95
N ASN A 138 -20.18 1.20 -23.43
CA ASN A 138 -19.93 -0.22 -23.65
C ASN A 138 -19.84 -0.60 -25.14
N GLN A 139 -20.62 0.05 -26.01
CA GLN A 139 -20.65 -0.22 -27.42
C GLN A 139 -19.37 0.21 -28.14
N VAL A 140 -18.86 1.41 -27.87
CA VAL A 140 -17.66 1.95 -28.50
C VAL A 140 -16.42 1.24 -27.96
N SER A 141 -16.35 0.99 -26.68
CA SER A 141 -15.24 0.24 -26.07
C SER A 141 -15.13 -1.17 -26.65
N TRP A 142 -16.26 -1.86 -26.83
CA TRP A 142 -16.31 -3.18 -27.45
C TRP A 142 -15.83 -3.14 -28.91
N TYR A 143 -16.29 -2.17 -29.70
CA TYR A 143 -15.89 -1.99 -31.10
C TYR A 143 -14.39 -1.73 -31.24
N CYS A 144 -13.83 -0.85 -30.41
CA CYS A 144 -12.38 -0.58 -30.40
C CYS A 144 -11.56 -1.84 -30.06
N THR A 145 -12.04 -2.66 -29.14
CA THR A 145 -11.39 -3.92 -28.76
C THR A 145 -11.37 -4.92 -29.91
N ILE A 146 -12.47 -5.06 -30.66
CA ILE A 146 -12.57 -5.99 -31.80
C ILE A 146 -11.75 -5.50 -33.00
N SER A 147 -11.77 -4.19 -33.27
CA SER A 147 -11.05 -3.60 -34.42
C SER A 147 -9.54 -3.60 -34.23
N GLY A 148 -9.02 -4.06 -33.08
CA GLY A 148 -7.59 -4.11 -32.81
C GLY A 148 -6.95 -2.73 -32.60
N MET A 149 -7.76 -1.69 -32.38
CA MET A 149 -7.24 -0.36 -32.07
C MET A 149 -6.46 -0.41 -30.75
N ARG A 150 -5.16 -0.21 -30.82
CA ARG A 150 -4.29 -0.18 -29.64
C ARG A 150 -4.03 1.25 -29.22
N PHE A 151 -4.43 1.59 -27.99
CA PHE A 151 -3.93 2.79 -27.35
C PHE A 151 -2.48 2.54 -26.91
N THR A 152 -1.52 3.16 -27.59
CA THR A 152 -0.11 3.05 -27.19
C THR A 152 0.16 3.89 -25.95
N LYS A 153 1.16 3.49 -25.15
CA LYS A 153 1.54 4.21 -23.90
C LYS A 153 1.87 5.71 -24.11
N ASN A 154 2.17 6.10 -25.34
CA ASN A 154 2.52 7.46 -25.74
C ASN A 154 1.48 8.10 -26.67
N ALA A 155 0.29 7.52 -26.76
CA ALA A 155 -0.76 8.09 -27.62
C ALA A 155 -1.20 9.45 -27.07
N SER A 156 -0.53 10.46 -27.53
CA SER A 156 -1.00 11.83 -27.48
C SER A 156 -2.11 12.08 -28.52
N ILE A 157 -2.46 11.08 -29.33
CA ILE A 157 -3.47 11.15 -30.40
C ILE A 157 -4.02 9.73 -30.59
N LEU A 158 -5.34 9.63 -30.83
CA LEU A 158 -5.89 8.50 -31.55
C LEU A 158 -5.22 8.46 -32.93
N ASP A 159 -4.30 7.54 -33.14
CA ASP A 159 -3.94 7.15 -34.50
C ASP A 159 -5.10 6.31 -35.02
N ILE A 160 -6.08 7.00 -35.59
CA ILE A 160 -7.13 6.39 -36.39
C ILE A 160 -6.52 6.22 -37.77
N CYS A 161 -5.98 5.03 -38.02
CA CYS A 161 -5.73 4.56 -39.37
C CYS A 161 -6.99 3.93 -39.95
#